data_c042c87cad260e7a188efdb9e206db70
#
_entry.id   c042c87cad260e7a188efdb9e206db70
#
_cell.length_a   1.000
_cell.length_b   1.000
_cell.length_c   1.000
_cell.angle_alpha   90.00
_cell.angle_beta   90.00
_cell.angle_gamma   90.00
#
_symmetry.space_group_name_H-M   'P 1'
#
loop_
_entity.id
_entity.type
_entity.pdbx_description
1 polymer ?
#
loop_
_entity_poly.entity_id
_entity_poly.type
_entity_poly.pdbx_seq_one_letter_code
_entity_poly.pdbx_strand_id
1 'polypeptide(L)'
;MKKHIFAMAVVTLAAGSAFAQAGDTLAKIKSSGSVTLGVRESSGLSYTLGNGKYVGFHTEMAEHIISDIRKQLGLAALETKYQPVTSQNRIPLVTNGTVDLECGSTTNNATRQKDVAFAVTTYVEEVRMVVKANSGIASIKDLNGKSVATTTGTTSVQTLRKNERAGGIDFKEVYGKDHADSFLLLETGRADAFVMDGSILAANISKSKNPADFKIVGEVLSVEPIACML
;
A
#
# COMPACT_ATOMS: atom_id res chain seq x y z
N MET A 1 -45.79 41.16 48.69
CA MET A 1 -45.77 40.14 47.59
C MET A 1 -44.65 40.53 46.61
N LYS A 2 -43.49 39.91 46.70
CA LYS A 2 -42.34 40.15 45.80
C LYS A 2 -42.30 39.01 44.77
N LYS A 3 -42.50 39.33 43.49
CA LYS A 3 -42.40 38.38 42.36
C LYS A 3 -40.93 38.30 41.94
N HIS A 4 -40.32 37.12 42.11
CA HIS A 4 -39.01 36.81 41.55
C HIS A 4 -39.19 36.29 40.12
N ILE A 5 -38.66 37.02 39.17
CA ILE A 5 -38.59 36.61 37.75
C ILE A 5 -37.23 35.87 37.59
N PHE A 6 -37.31 34.57 37.35
CA PHE A 6 -36.12 33.74 37.01
C PHE A 6 -35.89 33.86 35.52
N ALA A 7 -34.81 34.53 35.11
CA ALA A 7 -34.38 34.56 33.75
C ALA A 7 -33.55 33.30 33.48
N MET A 8 -34.08 32.41 32.63
CA MET A 8 -33.41 31.20 32.17
C MET A 8 -32.57 31.54 30.96
N ALA A 9 -31.25 31.61 31.13
CA ALA A 9 -30.30 31.78 30.03
C ALA A 9 -30.15 30.46 29.27
N VAL A 10 -30.65 30.41 28.04
CA VAL A 10 -30.42 29.30 27.10
C VAL A 10 -29.03 29.48 26.48
N VAL A 11 -28.07 28.67 26.93
CA VAL A 11 -26.77 28.56 26.29
C VAL A 11 -26.93 27.60 25.13
N THR A 12 -27.05 28.15 23.93
CA THR A 12 -26.94 27.35 22.69
C THR A 12 -25.46 27.00 22.43
N LEU A 13 -25.07 25.75 22.76
CA LEU A 13 -23.83 25.19 22.27
C LEU A 13 -23.98 24.98 20.75
N ALA A 14 -23.38 25.86 19.98
CA ALA A 14 -23.11 25.63 18.57
C ALA A 14 -22.01 24.56 18.49
N ALA A 15 -22.41 23.27 18.32
CA ALA A 15 -21.51 22.21 17.91
C ALA A 15 -21.10 22.51 16.46
N GLY A 16 -20.03 23.28 16.29
CA GLY A 16 -19.35 23.44 15.02
C GLY A 16 -18.78 22.07 14.65
N SER A 17 -19.40 21.42 13.65
CA SER A 17 -18.82 20.27 12.99
C SER A 17 -17.50 20.75 12.37
N ALA A 18 -16.39 20.46 13.03
CA ALA A 18 -15.07 20.55 12.41
C ALA A 18 -15.02 19.48 11.32
N PHE A 19 -15.51 19.82 10.13
CA PHE A 19 -15.05 19.16 8.93
C PHE A 19 -13.55 19.44 8.91
N ALA A 20 -12.73 18.43 9.15
CA ALA A 20 -11.32 18.47 8.83
C ALA A 20 -11.26 18.75 7.32
N GLN A 21 -11.08 20.00 6.99
CA GLN A 21 -10.82 20.46 5.64
C GLN A 21 -9.49 19.78 5.30
N ALA A 22 -9.53 18.80 4.39
CA ALA A 22 -8.32 18.25 3.81
C ALA A 22 -7.52 19.47 3.31
N GLY A 23 -6.46 19.83 4.03
CA GLY A 23 -5.67 21.01 3.73
C GLY A 23 -5.19 20.91 2.30
N ASP A 24 -5.17 22.01 1.55
CA ASP A 24 -4.59 22.06 0.22
C ASP A 24 -3.11 21.60 0.30
N THR A 25 -2.86 20.37 -0.15
CA THR A 25 -1.54 19.73 -0.11
C THR A 25 -0.50 20.59 -0.84
N LEU A 26 -0.86 21.25 -1.95
CA LEU A 26 0.03 22.13 -2.68
C LEU A 26 0.36 23.41 -1.87
N ALA A 27 -0.62 23.97 -1.15
CA ALA A 27 -0.38 25.11 -0.24
C ALA A 27 0.54 24.71 0.91
N LYS A 28 0.36 23.54 1.49
CA LYS A 28 1.25 22.96 2.52
C LYS A 28 2.68 22.81 1.99
N ILE A 29 2.86 22.18 0.82
CA ILE A 29 4.17 22.00 0.18
C ILE A 29 4.82 23.35 -0.10
N LYS A 30 4.06 24.32 -0.62
CA LYS A 30 4.56 25.66 -0.90
C LYS A 30 5.05 26.39 0.36
N SER A 31 4.30 26.30 1.45
CA SER A 31 4.62 26.98 2.71
C SER A 31 5.78 26.33 3.47
N SER A 32 5.87 25.00 3.42
CA SER A 32 6.93 24.25 4.12
C SER A 32 8.23 24.15 3.33
N GLY A 33 8.20 24.34 2.00
CA GLY A 33 9.34 24.09 1.12
C GLY A 33 9.76 22.62 1.05
N SER A 34 8.88 21.70 1.47
CA SER A 34 9.15 20.25 1.47
C SER A 34 7.94 19.44 1.06
N VAL A 35 8.18 18.28 0.46
CA VAL A 35 7.18 17.26 0.13
C VAL A 35 7.58 15.94 0.79
N THR A 36 6.61 15.24 1.39
CA THR A 36 6.84 13.92 1.97
C THR A 36 6.33 12.85 1.02
N LEU A 37 7.26 12.09 0.44
CA LEU A 37 7.00 10.96 -0.43
C LEU A 37 6.93 9.67 0.37
N GLY A 38 5.77 9.00 0.34
CA GLY A 38 5.61 7.64 0.83
C GLY A 38 6.31 6.65 -0.08
N VAL A 39 7.25 5.89 0.46
CA VAL A 39 8.09 4.94 -0.30
C VAL A 39 7.98 3.54 0.27
N ARG A 40 8.25 2.52 -0.57
CA ARG A 40 8.20 1.12 -0.17
C ARG A 40 9.62 0.56 0.03
N GLU A 41 9.73 -0.40 0.94
CA GLU A 41 11.01 -1.07 1.19
C GLU A 41 11.19 -2.34 0.36
N SER A 42 10.10 -3.03 0.04
CA SER A 42 10.13 -4.35 -0.62
C SER A 42 9.07 -4.55 -1.70
N SER A 43 8.60 -3.49 -2.35
CA SER A 43 7.75 -3.58 -3.55
C SER A 43 8.62 -3.75 -4.81
N GLY A 44 8.07 -4.37 -5.86
CA GLY A 44 8.77 -4.46 -7.16
C GLY A 44 8.91 -3.12 -7.88
N LEU A 45 7.96 -2.18 -7.62
CA LEU A 45 7.91 -0.87 -8.29
C LEU A 45 8.60 0.25 -7.49
N SER A 46 8.80 0.07 -6.18
CA SER A 46 9.50 0.99 -5.28
C SER A 46 10.16 0.18 -4.18
N TYR A 47 11.45 0.33 -3.96
CA TYR A 47 12.20 -0.44 -2.97
C TYR A 47 13.42 0.31 -2.45
N THR A 48 13.93 -0.13 -1.30
CA THR A 48 15.15 0.45 -0.72
C THR A 48 16.40 -0.30 -1.18
N LEU A 49 17.48 0.48 -1.38
CA LEU A 49 18.85 -0.05 -1.49
C LEU A 49 19.60 0.00 -0.17
N GLY A 50 18.92 0.41 0.93
CA GLY A 50 19.56 0.72 2.20
C GLY A 50 20.04 2.18 2.27
N ASN A 51 20.53 2.59 3.46
CA ASN A 51 21.07 3.92 3.71
C ASN A 51 20.14 5.09 3.32
N GLY A 52 18.82 4.89 3.41
CA GLY A 52 17.82 5.90 3.05
C GLY A 52 17.66 6.12 1.54
N LYS A 53 18.25 5.28 0.70
CA LYS A 53 18.12 5.36 -0.75
C LYS A 53 16.96 4.49 -1.24
N TYR A 54 16.02 5.11 -1.93
CA TYR A 54 14.88 4.48 -2.56
C TYR A 54 14.98 4.58 -4.09
N VAL A 55 14.57 3.55 -4.78
CA VAL A 55 14.66 3.42 -6.24
C VAL A 55 13.47 2.62 -6.77
N GLY A 56 13.34 2.56 -8.08
CA GLY A 56 12.33 1.81 -8.80
C GLY A 56 11.46 2.72 -9.67
N PHE A 57 10.76 2.12 -10.61
CA PHE A 57 9.94 2.83 -11.60
C PHE A 57 9.02 3.88 -10.97
N HIS A 58 8.30 3.53 -9.90
CA HIS A 58 7.39 4.46 -9.23
C HIS A 58 8.11 5.50 -8.38
N THR A 59 9.28 5.18 -7.82
CA THR A 59 10.08 6.17 -7.11
C THR A 59 10.59 7.25 -8.07
N GLU A 60 11.15 6.85 -9.22
CA GLU A 60 11.63 7.78 -10.25
C GLU A 60 10.48 8.63 -10.82
N MET A 61 9.33 8.02 -11.09
CA MET A 61 8.14 8.75 -11.54
C MET A 61 7.69 9.78 -10.50
N ALA A 62 7.69 9.42 -9.21
CA ALA A 62 7.34 10.36 -8.13
C ALA A 62 8.32 11.54 -8.06
N GLU A 63 9.62 11.31 -8.25
CA GLU A 63 10.63 12.37 -8.29
C GLU A 63 10.40 13.33 -9.46
N HIS A 64 9.98 12.83 -10.63
CA HIS A 64 9.56 13.68 -11.75
C HIS A 64 8.32 14.51 -11.41
N ILE A 65 7.29 13.91 -10.81
CA ILE A 65 6.09 14.61 -10.35
C ILE A 65 6.47 15.72 -9.36
N ILE A 66 7.33 15.43 -8.38
CA ILE A 66 7.81 16.40 -7.39
C ILE A 66 8.58 17.55 -8.06
N SER A 67 9.40 17.24 -9.07
CA SER A 67 10.08 18.27 -9.86
C SER A 67 9.10 19.19 -10.59
N ASP A 68 8.01 18.67 -11.10
CA ASP A 68 6.98 19.46 -11.78
C ASP A 68 6.14 20.27 -10.79
N ILE A 69 5.80 19.73 -9.62
CA ILE A 69 5.19 20.48 -8.51
C ILE A 69 6.07 21.66 -8.11
N ARG A 70 7.38 21.47 -7.97
CA ARG A 70 8.34 22.55 -7.68
C ARG A 70 8.25 23.68 -8.70
N LYS A 71 8.25 23.34 -10.00
CA LYS A 71 8.14 24.33 -11.10
C LYS A 71 6.80 25.05 -11.06
N GLN A 72 5.70 24.32 -10.91
CA GLN A 72 4.33 24.87 -10.86
C GLN A 72 4.15 25.86 -9.69
N LEU A 73 4.74 25.54 -8.54
CA LEU A 73 4.67 26.40 -7.35
C LEU A 73 5.66 27.58 -7.38
N GLY A 74 6.53 27.66 -8.39
CA GLY A 74 7.55 28.69 -8.54
C GLY A 74 8.63 28.65 -7.46
N LEU A 75 8.92 27.46 -6.91
CA LEU A 75 9.91 27.27 -5.85
C LEU A 75 11.32 27.14 -6.44
N ALA A 76 12.29 27.86 -5.86
CA ALA A 76 13.71 27.73 -6.23
C ALA A 76 14.24 26.32 -5.87
N ALA A 77 13.83 25.79 -4.70
CA ALA A 77 14.15 24.47 -4.22
C ALA A 77 12.90 23.83 -3.58
N LEU A 78 12.83 22.51 -3.59
CA LEU A 78 11.82 21.71 -2.89
C LEU A 78 12.53 20.47 -2.30
N GLU A 79 12.50 20.36 -0.97
CA GLU A 79 13.07 19.22 -0.27
C GLU A 79 12.14 18.00 -0.42
N THR A 80 12.67 16.84 -0.79
CA THR A 80 11.93 15.57 -0.76
C THR A 80 12.31 14.82 0.52
N LYS A 81 11.30 14.57 1.37
CA LYS A 81 11.41 13.71 2.55
C LYS A 81 10.83 12.34 2.23
N TYR A 82 11.59 11.30 2.47
CA TYR A 82 11.15 9.93 2.24
C TYR A 82 10.57 9.34 3.53
N GLN A 83 9.32 8.88 3.46
CA GLN A 83 8.62 8.21 4.55
C GLN A 83 8.36 6.75 4.16
N PRO A 84 9.05 5.77 4.77
CA PRO A 84 8.73 4.37 4.57
C PRO A 84 7.29 4.06 4.97
N VAL A 85 6.56 3.40 4.10
CA VAL A 85 5.17 2.98 4.35
C VAL A 85 4.97 1.51 4.04
N THR A 86 4.06 0.89 4.80
CA THR A 86 3.58 -0.47 4.57
C THR A 86 2.24 -0.46 3.84
N SER A 87 1.79 -1.62 3.36
CA SER A 87 0.45 -1.74 2.77
C SER A 87 -0.67 -1.38 3.75
N GLN A 88 -0.44 -1.55 5.05
CA GLN A 88 -1.44 -1.29 6.09
C GLN A 88 -1.53 0.19 6.48
N ASN A 89 -0.39 0.92 6.54
CA ASN A 89 -0.38 2.29 7.06
C ASN A 89 -0.37 3.39 5.99
N ARG A 90 -0.12 3.08 4.71
CA ARG A 90 0.02 4.08 3.64
C ARG A 90 -1.23 4.97 3.48
N ILE A 91 -2.44 4.39 3.45
CA ILE A 91 -3.68 5.17 3.32
C ILE A 91 -3.89 6.08 4.53
N PRO A 92 -3.86 5.60 5.79
CA PRO A 92 -3.90 6.49 6.96
C PRO A 92 -2.87 7.60 6.97
N LEU A 93 -1.64 7.35 6.49
CA LEU A 93 -0.59 8.38 6.45
C LEU A 93 -0.82 9.45 5.37
N VAL A 94 -1.48 9.10 4.27
CA VAL A 94 -1.93 10.08 3.26
C VAL A 94 -3.13 10.86 3.79
N THR A 95 -4.16 10.19 4.30
CA THR A 95 -5.38 10.87 4.78
C THR A 95 -5.13 11.85 5.93
N ASN A 96 -4.15 11.59 6.79
CA ASN A 96 -3.80 12.50 7.90
C ASN A 96 -2.74 13.55 7.52
N GLY A 97 -2.29 13.57 6.26
CA GLY A 97 -1.33 14.54 5.75
C GLY A 97 0.13 14.31 6.20
N THR A 98 0.46 13.16 6.81
CA THR A 98 1.86 12.80 7.11
C THR A 98 2.64 12.53 5.81
N VAL A 99 1.98 11.94 4.82
CA VAL A 99 2.49 11.68 3.47
C VAL A 99 1.70 12.54 2.49
N ASP A 100 2.38 13.24 1.60
CA ASP A 100 1.78 14.11 0.59
C ASP A 100 1.49 13.36 -0.72
N LEU A 101 2.34 12.40 -1.07
CA LEU A 101 2.28 11.60 -2.27
C LEU A 101 2.80 10.20 -1.95
N GLU A 102 2.09 9.16 -2.34
CA GLU A 102 2.59 7.78 -2.30
C GLU A 102 2.57 7.17 -3.70
N CYS A 103 3.73 6.73 -4.17
CA CYS A 103 3.90 6.01 -5.42
C CYS A 103 4.62 4.68 -5.13
N GLY A 104 3.85 3.70 -4.73
CA GLY A 104 4.33 2.35 -4.43
C GLY A 104 3.64 1.29 -5.27
N SER A 105 3.04 0.32 -4.62
CA SER A 105 2.23 -0.73 -5.22
C SER A 105 0.79 -0.65 -4.73
N THR A 106 0.16 0.53 -4.84
CA THR A 106 -1.19 0.74 -4.34
C THR A 106 -2.22 0.57 -5.45
N THR A 107 -3.04 -0.47 -5.31
CA THR A 107 -4.18 -0.71 -6.21
C THR A 107 -5.19 0.40 -6.06
N ASN A 108 -5.53 1.05 -7.16
CA ASN A 108 -6.63 2.00 -7.29
C ASN A 108 -7.94 1.22 -7.39
N ASN A 109 -8.80 1.32 -6.39
CA ASN A 109 -10.12 0.69 -6.39
C ASN A 109 -11.16 1.56 -5.69
N ALA A 110 -12.44 1.31 -5.96
CA ALA A 110 -13.56 2.10 -5.47
C ALA A 110 -13.65 2.19 -3.92
N THR A 111 -13.12 1.21 -3.20
CA THR A 111 -13.10 1.24 -1.73
C THR A 111 -12.09 2.28 -1.25
N ARG A 112 -10.87 2.25 -1.78
CA ARG A 112 -9.78 3.17 -1.40
C ARG A 112 -10.01 4.61 -1.88
N GLN A 113 -10.71 4.77 -3.04
CA GLN A 113 -11.11 6.10 -3.55
C GLN A 113 -12.06 6.87 -2.62
N LYS A 114 -12.63 6.23 -1.60
CA LYS A 114 -13.44 6.91 -0.57
C LYS A 114 -12.57 7.68 0.43
N ASP A 115 -11.32 7.27 0.58
CA ASP A 115 -10.41 7.78 1.60
C ASP A 115 -9.30 8.66 1.01
N VAL A 116 -8.86 8.37 -0.22
CA VAL A 116 -7.73 9.05 -0.90
C VAL A 116 -8.03 9.25 -2.38
N ALA A 117 -7.42 10.27 -2.99
CA ALA A 117 -7.43 10.45 -4.44
C ALA A 117 -6.34 9.59 -5.10
N PHE A 118 -6.59 9.17 -6.32
CA PHE A 118 -5.64 8.42 -7.16
C PHE A 118 -5.36 9.18 -8.46
N ALA A 119 -4.11 9.14 -8.88
CA ALA A 119 -3.73 9.51 -10.23
C ALA A 119 -4.22 8.46 -11.24
N VAL A 120 -3.93 8.66 -12.52
CA VAL A 120 -4.16 7.65 -13.57
C VAL A 120 -3.37 6.38 -13.25
N THR A 121 -3.90 5.23 -13.70
CA THR A 121 -3.19 3.96 -13.59
C THR A 121 -1.86 4.04 -14.34
N THR A 122 -0.77 3.75 -13.65
CA THR A 122 0.60 3.82 -14.17
C THR A 122 1.19 2.44 -14.45
N TYR A 123 0.64 1.41 -13.83
CA TYR A 123 1.07 0.03 -14.00
C TYR A 123 -0.12 -0.92 -13.78
N VAL A 124 -0.15 -2.05 -14.48
CA VAL A 124 -1.15 -3.09 -14.30
C VAL A 124 -0.45 -4.34 -13.76
N GLU A 125 -0.83 -4.72 -12.54
CA GLU A 125 -0.30 -5.90 -11.88
C GLU A 125 -1.21 -7.10 -12.03
N GLU A 126 -0.62 -8.29 -11.98
CA GLU A 126 -1.31 -9.55 -11.82
C GLU A 126 -1.01 -10.15 -10.44
N VAL A 127 -2.04 -10.42 -9.65
CA VAL A 127 -1.86 -11.21 -8.42
C VAL A 127 -1.59 -12.65 -8.78
N ARG A 128 -0.47 -13.18 -8.33
CA ARG A 128 0.05 -14.51 -8.63
C ARG A 128 0.46 -15.24 -7.35
N MET A 129 0.94 -16.44 -7.49
CA MET A 129 1.43 -17.25 -6.39
C MET A 129 2.87 -17.69 -6.63
N VAL A 130 3.73 -17.57 -5.62
CA VAL A 130 5.06 -18.16 -5.59
C VAL A 130 5.12 -19.30 -4.59
N VAL A 131 5.84 -20.33 -4.94
CA VAL A 131 6.04 -21.55 -4.13
C VAL A 131 7.49 -22.00 -4.21
N LYS A 132 7.91 -22.91 -3.33
CA LYS A 132 9.19 -23.60 -3.52
C LYS A 132 9.16 -24.45 -4.78
N ALA A 133 10.22 -24.46 -5.54
CA ALA A 133 10.30 -25.13 -6.85
C ALA A 133 9.96 -26.62 -6.78
N ASN A 134 10.29 -27.27 -5.67
CA ASN A 134 10.06 -28.71 -5.42
C ASN A 134 8.77 -29.00 -4.62
N SER A 135 7.88 -28.03 -4.40
CA SER A 135 6.70 -28.19 -3.55
C SER A 135 5.62 -29.10 -4.14
N GLY A 136 5.62 -29.32 -5.44
CA GLY A 136 4.52 -30.00 -6.14
C GLY A 136 3.26 -29.17 -6.35
N ILE A 137 3.19 -27.95 -5.78
CA ILE A 137 2.06 -27.02 -5.92
C ILE A 137 2.12 -26.36 -7.30
N ALA A 138 1.04 -26.40 -8.05
CA ALA A 138 0.93 -25.87 -9.40
C ALA A 138 -0.26 -24.90 -9.57
N SER A 139 -1.27 -24.97 -8.70
CA SER A 139 -2.49 -24.15 -8.78
C SER A 139 -2.98 -23.76 -7.39
N ILE A 140 -3.95 -22.84 -7.32
CA ILE A 140 -4.55 -22.44 -6.04
C ILE A 140 -5.30 -23.60 -5.37
N LYS A 141 -5.78 -24.59 -6.15
CA LYS A 141 -6.47 -25.77 -5.62
C LYS A 141 -5.57 -26.67 -4.79
N ASP A 142 -4.26 -26.65 -5.07
CA ASP A 142 -3.26 -27.43 -4.35
C ASP A 142 -2.94 -26.84 -2.97
N LEU A 143 -3.51 -25.68 -2.65
CA LEU A 143 -3.34 -25.02 -1.35
C LEU A 143 -4.26 -25.59 -0.26
N ASN A 144 -5.18 -26.49 -0.60
CA ASN A 144 -6.07 -27.07 0.41
C ASN A 144 -5.27 -27.75 1.54
N GLY A 145 -5.56 -27.34 2.78
CA GLY A 145 -4.84 -27.79 3.99
C GLY A 145 -3.43 -27.20 4.16
N LYS A 146 -3.01 -26.23 3.32
CA LYS A 146 -1.67 -25.62 3.35
C LYS A 146 -1.66 -24.29 4.13
N SER A 147 -0.46 -23.79 4.40
CA SER A 147 -0.26 -22.44 4.94
C SER A 147 0.09 -21.47 3.81
N VAL A 148 -0.67 -20.38 3.68
CA VAL A 148 -0.50 -19.40 2.60
C VAL A 148 -0.14 -18.04 3.18
N ALA A 149 1.04 -17.54 2.81
CA ALA A 149 1.48 -16.21 3.21
C ALA A 149 0.84 -15.15 2.31
N THR A 150 0.52 -14.01 2.90
CA THR A 150 0.18 -12.77 2.22
C THR A 150 0.56 -11.58 3.10
N THR A 151 0.48 -10.33 2.55
CA THR A 151 0.87 -9.14 3.29
C THR A 151 -0.36 -8.41 3.82
N THR A 152 -0.34 -8.06 5.10
CA THR A 152 -1.42 -7.30 5.74
C THR A 152 -1.72 -5.99 5.01
N GLY A 153 -3.01 -5.66 4.82
CA GLY A 153 -3.46 -4.41 4.19
C GLY A 153 -3.43 -4.41 2.66
N THR A 154 -3.21 -5.57 2.02
CA THR A 154 -3.24 -5.73 0.56
C THR A 154 -4.59 -6.21 0.05
N THR A 155 -4.88 -5.95 -1.23
CA THR A 155 -6.01 -6.53 -1.97
C THR A 155 -5.84 -8.04 -2.15
N SER A 156 -4.61 -8.54 -2.15
CA SER A 156 -4.31 -9.97 -2.28
C SER A 156 -4.95 -10.81 -1.17
N VAL A 157 -5.13 -10.27 0.04
CA VAL A 157 -5.90 -10.94 1.12
C VAL A 157 -7.33 -11.22 0.68
N GLN A 158 -7.99 -10.23 0.08
CA GLN A 158 -9.38 -10.37 -0.37
C GLN A 158 -9.49 -11.31 -1.58
N THR A 159 -8.53 -11.20 -2.50
CA THR A 159 -8.42 -12.08 -3.67
C THR A 159 -8.23 -13.55 -3.24
N LEU A 160 -7.35 -13.79 -2.28
CA LEU A 160 -7.09 -15.09 -1.73
C LEU A 160 -8.37 -15.73 -1.13
N ARG A 161 -9.05 -15.00 -0.24
CA ARG A 161 -10.32 -15.44 0.38
C ARG A 161 -11.47 -15.63 -0.61
N LYS A 162 -11.51 -14.83 -1.69
CA LYS A 162 -12.50 -15.02 -2.76
C LYS A 162 -12.25 -16.34 -3.49
N ASN A 163 -11.00 -16.64 -3.81
CA ASN A 163 -10.62 -17.88 -4.50
C ASN A 163 -10.82 -19.11 -3.62
N GLU A 164 -10.52 -19.02 -2.31
CA GLU A 164 -10.78 -20.05 -1.32
C GLU A 164 -12.25 -20.46 -1.33
N ARG A 165 -13.16 -19.49 -1.16
CA ARG A 165 -14.61 -19.74 -1.19
C ARG A 165 -15.10 -20.29 -2.53
N ALA A 166 -14.64 -19.72 -3.64
CA ALA A 166 -15.03 -20.16 -4.98
C ALA A 166 -14.53 -21.57 -5.31
N GLY A 167 -13.35 -21.92 -4.82
CA GLY A 167 -12.72 -23.23 -5.04
C GLY A 167 -13.19 -24.33 -4.09
N GLY A 168 -13.91 -23.97 -3.00
CA GLY A 168 -14.28 -24.92 -1.95
C GLY A 168 -13.05 -25.54 -1.26
N ILE A 169 -11.96 -24.77 -1.17
CA ILE A 169 -10.71 -25.15 -0.52
C ILE A 169 -10.58 -24.40 0.81
N ASP A 170 -9.78 -24.95 1.71
CA ASP A 170 -9.48 -24.35 3.01
C ASP A 170 -7.96 -24.34 3.21
N PHE A 171 -7.42 -23.19 3.60
CA PHE A 171 -6.00 -23.02 3.90
C PHE A 171 -5.79 -22.06 5.07
N LYS A 172 -4.66 -22.19 5.74
CA LYS A 172 -4.29 -21.31 6.83
C LYS A 172 -3.60 -20.08 6.31
N GLU A 173 -4.22 -18.90 6.46
CA GLU A 173 -3.58 -17.60 6.16
C GLU A 173 -2.51 -17.29 7.21
N VAL A 174 -1.32 -16.88 6.76
CA VAL A 174 -0.23 -16.32 7.59
C VAL A 174 0.19 -14.98 7.02
N TYR A 175 0.50 -14.02 7.90
CA TYR A 175 0.66 -12.63 7.49
C TYR A 175 2.05 -12.09 7.80
N GLY A 176 2.67 -11.45 6.80
CA GLY A 176 3.81 -10.55 7.00
C GLY A 176 3.36 -9.09 7.16
N LYS A 177 4.16 -8.28 7.82
CA LYS A 177 3.95 -6.84 7.95
C LYS A 177 4.27 -6.10 6.66
N ASP A 178 5.29 -6.59 5.95
CA ASP A 178 5.67 -6.12 4.62
C ASP A 178 5.93 -7.32 3.70
N HIS A 179 6.22 -7.06 2.41
CA HIS A 179 6.34 -8.10 1.39
C HIS A 179 7.57 -9.00 1.62
N ALA A 180 8.68 -8.43 2.10
CA ALA A 180 9.86 -9.21 2.46
C ALA A 180 9.58 -10.15 3.64
N ASP A 181 8.85 -9.69 4.66
CA ASP A 181 8.44 -10.55 5.78
C ASP A 181 7.54 -11.70 5.32
N SER A 182 6.60 -11.41 4.41
CA SER A 182 5.71 -12.43 3.84
C SER A 182 6.48 -13.46 3.02
N PHE A 183 7.44 -13.02 2.20
CA PHE A 183 8.30 -13.90 1.44
C PHE A 183 9.20 -14.75 2.35
N LEU A 184 9.70 -14.19 3.45
CA LEU A 184 10.50 -14.90 4.44
C LEU A 184 9.71 -16.07 5.09
N LEU A 185 8.39 -15.94 5.24
CA LEU A 185 7.56 -17.08 5.73
C LEU A 185 7.62 -18.27 4.76
N LEU A 186 7.60 -18.03 3.45
CA LEU A 186 7.78 -19.06 2.44
C LEU A 186 9.22 -19.59 2.42
N GLU A 187 10.21 -18.69 2.44
CA GLU A 187 11.63 -19.06 2.38
C GLU A 187 12.03 -19.97 3.54
N THR A 188 11.52 -19.68 4.74
CA THR A 188 11.80 -20.46 5.97
C THR A 188 10.88 -21.69 6.14
N GLY A 189 9.95 -21.94 5.21
CA GLY A 189 9.02 -23.08 5.26
C GLY A 189 7.89 -22.91 6.29
N ARG A 190 7.64 -21.69 6.76
CA ARG A 190 6.48 -21.36 7.63
C ARG A 190 5.20 -21.13 6.84
N ALA A 191 5.34 -21.00 5.53
CA ALA A 191 4.25 -21.01 4.56
C ALA A 191 4.63 -21.91 3.38
N ASP A 192 3.64 -22.51 2.73
CA ASP A 192 3.79 -23.35 1.55
C ASP A 192 3.74 -22.52 0.26
N ALA A 193 3.06 -21.36 0.31
CA ALA A 193 2.93 -20.41 -0.79
C ALA A 193 2.93 -18.96 -0.29
N PHE A 194 3.27 -18.02 -1.18
CA PHE A 194 3.04 -16.59 -0.95
C PHE A 194 2.27 -16.01 -2.14
N VAL A 195 1.12 -15.37 -1.86
CA VAL A 195 0.23 -14.79 -2.86
C VAL A 195 0.34 -13.26 -2.81
N MET A 196 0.74 -12.65 -3.93
CA MET A 196 0.99 -11.22 -4.08
C MET A 196 1.08 -10.82 -5.55
N ASP A 197 1.25 -9.53 -5.81
CA ASP A 197 1.53 -8.94 -7.12
C ASP A 197 2.78 -9.56 -7.74
N GLY A 198 2.72 -9.91 -9.02
CA GLY A 198 3.78 -10.63 -9.72
C GLY A 198 5.13 -9.94 -9.69
N SER A 199 5.17 -8.60 -9.83
CA SER A 199 6.41 -7.82 -9.74
C SER A 199 7.04 -7.90 -8.33
N ILE A 200 6.21 -7.91 -7.29
CA ILE A 200 6.65 -8.05 -5.89
C ILE A 200 7.22 -9.46 -5.67
N LEU A 201 6.55 -10.49 -6.17
CA LEU A 201 7.05 -11.86 -6.10
C LEU A 201 8.41 -11.99 -6.78
N ALA A 202 8.52 -11.51 -8.02
CA ALA A 202 9.77 -11.56 -8.79
C ALA A 202 10.92 -10.81 -8.11
N ALA A 203 10.64 -9.61 -7.55
CA ALA A 203 11.63 -8.82 -6.84
C ALA A 203 12.14 -9.51 -5.56
N ASN A 204 11.25 -10.18 -4.80
CA ASN A 204 11.65 -10.91 -3.61
C ASN A 204 12.42 -12.19 -3.96
N ILE A 205 12.02 -12.92 -5.00
CA ILE A 205 12.77 -14.07 -5.51
C ILE A 205 14.19 -13.64 -5.89
N SER A 206 14.34 -12.56 -6.65
CA SER A 206 15.65 -12.10 -7.12
C SER A 206 16.61 -11.71 -5.99
N LYS A 207 16.07 -11.31 -4.83
CA LYS A 207 16.84 -10.94 -3.62
C LYS A 207 17.06 -12.11 -2.67
N SER A 208 16.44 -13.26 -2.90
CA SER A 208 16.61 -14.44 -2.07
C SER A 208 18.02 -15.03 -2.21
N LYS A 209 18.44 -15.80 -1.23
CA LYS A 209 19.76 -16.46 -1.23
C LYS A 209 19.96 -17.37 -2.44
N ASN A 210 18.90 -18.07 -2.88
CA ASN A 210 18.91 -18.93 -4.06
C ASN A 210 17.60 -18.78 -4.84
N PRO A 211 17.53 -17.89 -5.85
CA PRO A 211 16.33 -17.65 -6.64
C PRO A 211 15.76 -18.91 -7.31
N ALA A 212 16.60 -19.88 -7.65
CA ALA A 212 16.20 -21.13 -8.29
C ALA A 212 15.33 -22.03 -7.38
N ASP A 213 15.33 -21.79 -6.06
CA ASP A 213 14.48 -22.53 -5.12
C ASP A 213 13.00 -22.15 -5.19
N PHE A 214 12.64 -21.12 -5.98
CA PHE A 214 11.30 -20.58 -6.05
C PHE A 214 10.80 -20.51 -7.50
N LYS A 215 9.48 -20.64 -7.66
CA LYS A 215 8.80 -20.44 -8.95
C LYS A 215 7.45 -19.78 -8.75
N ILE A 216 7.09 -18.89 -9.67
CA ILE A 216 5.73 -18.35 -9.78
C ILE A 216 4.92 -19.37 -10.57
N VAL A 217 3.75 -19.73 -10.05
CA VAL A 217 2.89 -20.80 -10.59
C VAL A 217 1.43 -20.39 -10.60
N GLY A 218 0.61 -21.18 -11.25
CA GLY A 218 -0.84 -21.06 -11.28
C GLY A 218 -1.35 -19.97 -12.20
N GLU A 219 -2.65 -19.80 -12.17
CA GLU A 219 -3.40 -18.78 -12.91
C GLU A 219 -3.22 -17.37 -12.34
N VAL A 220 -3.63 -16.36 -13.10
CA VAL A 220 -3.79 -14.98 -12.62
C VAL A 220 -5.01 -14.95 -11.70
N LEU A 221 -4.81 -14.59 -10.44
CA LEU A 221 -5.87 -14.57 -9.42
C LEU A 221 -6.70 -13.29 -9.46
N SER A 222 -6.09 -12.16 -9.80
CA SER A 222 -6.73 -10.88 -10.10
C SER A 222 -5.79 -9.98 -10.89
N VAL A 223 -6.37 -8.94 -11.50
CA VAL A 223 -5.65 -7.86 -12.19
C VAL A 223 -5.86 -6.58 -11.39
N GLU A 224 -4.78 -5.87 -11.09
CA GLU A 224 -4.73 -4.74 -10.17
C GLU A 224 -4.22 -3.48 -10.88
N PRO A 225 -5.05 -2.43 -11.05
CA PRO A 225 -4.58 -1.15 -11.57
C PRO A 225 -3.82 -0.39 -10.48
N ILE A 226 -2.52 -0.23 -10.65
CA ILE A 226 -1.65 0.45 -9.69
C ILE A 226 -1.52 1.93 -10.06
N ALA A 227 -1.64 2.80 -9.06
CA ALA A 227 -1.52 4.25 -9.23
C ALA A 227 -0.89 4.91 -8.01
N CYS A 228 -0.33 6.11 -8.21
CA CYS A 228 0.02 6.99 -7.11
C CYS A 228 -1.25 7.50 -6.41
N MET A 229 -1.18 7.74 -5.11
CA MET A 229 -2.27 8.32 -4.31
C MET A 229 -1.81 9.57 -3.55
N LEU A 230 -2.80 10.45 -3.29
CA LEU A 230 -2.64 11.76 -2.67
C LEU A 230 -3.65 11.91 -1.53
#